data_91afa9f608ac5743247d1ec248ca10ec
#
_entry.id   91afa9f608ac5743247d1ec248ca10ec
#
_cell.length_a   1.000
_cell.length_b   1.000
_cell.length_c   1.000
_cell.angle_alpha   90.00
_cell.angle_beta   90.00
_cell.angle_gamma   90.00
#
_symmetry.space_group_name_H-M   'P 1'
#
loop_
_entity.id
_entity.type
_entity.pdbx_description
1 polymer ?
#
loop_
_entity_poly.entity_id
_entity_poly.type
_entity_poly.pdbx_seq_one_letter_code
_entity_poly.pdbx_strand_id
1 'polypeptide(L)'
;MKKRKVPLRKDIVTGEMHPKKDLVRVVKNKQAEVSVDPTGKKPGRGAYIALDVQVAQRAKQEKTFDKAFGIKVGADFYDELVAYVDHQQARKELFGNDA
;
A
#
# COMPACT_ATOMS: atom_id res chain seq x y z
N MET A 1 -23.07 24.50 -2.51
CA MET A 1 -21.70 24.31 -2.09
C MET A 1 -21.13 23.02 -2.57
N LYS A 2 -19.99 23.08 -3.16
CA LYS A 2 -19.39 21.89 -3.72
C LYS A 2 -18.60 21.13 -2.68
N LYS A 3 -18.86 19.85 -2.58
CA LYS A 3 -18.04 18.98 -1.78
C LYS A 3 -16.82 18.57 -2.58
N ARG A 4 -15.69 18.55 -1.91
CA ARG A 4 -14.51 18.00 -2.53
C ARG A 4 -14.68 16.51 -2.72
N LYS A 5 -14.38 16.04 -3.90
CA LYS A 5 -14.30 14.60 -4.11
C LYS A 5 -12.99 14.12 -3.55
N VAL A 6 -13.06 13.09 -2.73
CA VAL A 6 -11.85 12.44 -2.24
C VAL A 6 -11.36 11.52 -3.35
N PRO A 7 -10.10 11.70 -3.81
CA PRO A 7 -9.58 10.80 -4.82
C PRO A 7 -9.53 9.38 -4.30
N LEU A 8 -10.01 8.45 -5.11
CA LEU A 8 -9.94 7.03 -4.77
C LEU A 8 -8.83 6.38 -5.56
N ARG A 9 -8.20 5.38 -4.95
CA ARG A 9 -7.19 4.57 -5.61
C ARG A 9 -7.56 3.11 -5.47
N LYS A 10 -7.12 2.32 -6.40
CA LYS A 10 -7.45 0.92 -6.43
C LYS A 10 -6.47 0.10 -5.60
N ASP A 11 -7.01 -0.75 -4.73
CA ASP A 11 -6.25 -1.79 -4.05
C ASP A 11 -5.98 -2.90 -5.07
N ILE A 12 -4.72 -3.12 -5.40
CA ILE A 12 -4.38 -4.08 -6.46
C ILE A 12 -4.53 -5.53 -6.02
N VAL A 13 -4.70 -5.78 -4.73
CA VAL A 13 -4.94 -7.13 -4.22
C VAL A 13 -6.42 -7.50 -4.33
N THR A 14 -7.29 -6.62 -3.86
CA THR A 14 -8.73 -6.92 -3.80
C THR A 14 -9.51 -6.34 -4.97
N GLY A 15 -8.97 -5.33 -5.64
CA GLY A 15 -9.67 -4.64 -6.71
C GLY A 15 -10.63 -3.56 -6.22
N GLU A 16 -10.70 -3.34 -4.92
CA GLU A 16 -11.59 -2.35 -4.35
C GLU A 16 -11.00 -0.94 -4.40
N MET A 17 -11.87 0.06 -4.48
CA MET A 17 -11.45 1.45 -4.47
C MET A 17 -11.58 2.00 -3.07
N HIS A 18 -10.54 2.71 -2.63
CA HIS A 18 -10.51 3.31 -1.30
C HIS A 18 -9.91 4.70 -1.36
N PRO A 19 -10.24 5.57 -0.39
CA PRO A 19 -9.53 6.83 -0.25
C PRO A 19 -8.05 6.59 -0.01
N LYS A 20 -7.22 7.46 -0.55
CA LYS A 20 -5.78 7.32 -0.45
C LYS A 20 -5.29 7.16 0.99
N LYS A 21 -5.95 7.82 1.93
CA LYS A 21 -5.56 7.75 3.35
C LYS A 21 -5.74 6.37 3.96
N ASP A 22 -6.57 5.53 3.34
CA ASP A 22 -6.82 4.17 3.81
C ASP A 22 -5.99 3.14 3.08
N LEU A 23 -5.03 3.60 2.30
CA LEU A 23 -4.18 2.74 1.48
C LEU A 23 -2.71 2.93 1.82
N VAL A 24 -1.94 1.91 1.52
CA VAL A 24 -0.48 1.97 1.58
C VAL A 24 0.04 2.07 0.16
N ARG A 25 0.89 3.05 -0.09
CA ARG A 25 1.52 3.21 -1.40
C ARG A 25 2.85 2.48 -1.42
N VAL A 26 3.05 1.69 -2.44
CA VAL A 26 4.32 1.02 -2.72
C VAL A 26 4.83 1.58 -4.04
N VAL A 27 6.09 1.94 -4.10
CA VAL A 27 6.66 2.60 -5.27
C VAL A 27 7.87 1.84 -5.79
N LYS A 28 7.97 1.78 -7.12
CA LYS A 28 9.14 1.26 -7.82
C LYS A 28 9.83 2.43 -8.49
N ASN A 29 11.10 2.64 -8.18
CA ASN A 29 11.86 3.74 -8.79
C ASN A 29 12.51 3.31 -10.11
N LYS A 30 13.29 4.20 -10.70
CA LYS A 30 13.94 3.93 -11.99
C LYS A 30 14.96 2.81 -11.93
N GLN A 31 15.52 2.56 -10.76
CA GLN A 31 16.49 1.50 -10.55
C GLN A 31 15.82 0.17 -10.23
N ALA A 32 14.52 0.07 -10.40
CA ALA A 32 13.73 -1.12 -10.08
C ALA A 32 13.76 -1.48 -8.59
N GLU A 33 14.01 -0.49 -7.74
CA GLU A 33 13.93 -0.67 -6.31
C GLU A 33 12.49 -0.43 -5.84
N VAL A 34 11.99 -1.30 -5.00
CA VAL A 34 10.62 -1.25 -4.50
C VAL A 34 10.66 -0.91 -3.02
N SER A 35 9.84 0.04 -2.61
CA SER A 35 9.79 0.43 -1.20
C SER A 35 8.41 0.94 -0.84
N VAL A 36 8.11 0.93 0.46
CA VAL A 36 6.90 1.57 0.98
C VAL A 36 7.11 3.08 0.96
N ASP A 37 6.08 3.80 0.59
CA ASP A 37 6.13 5.26 0.52
C ASP A 37 5.10 5.86 1.48
N PRO A 38 5.49 6.10 2.74
CA PRO A 38 4.56 6.67 3.72
C PRO A 38 4.11 8.09 3.40
N THR A 39 4.94 8.83 2.67
CA THR A 39 4.64 10.23 2.36
C THR A 39 3.77 10.40 1.13
N GLY A 40 3.75 9.40 0.26
CA GLY A 40 3.06 9.51 -1.02
C GLY A 40 3.76 10.38 -2.04
N LYS A 41 5.01 10.77 -1.79
CA LYS A 41 5.74 11.73 -2.62
C LYS A 41 6.95 11.15 -3.32
N LYS A 42 7.31 9.91 -3.04
CA LYS A 42 8.48 9.30 -3.69
C LYS A 42 8.26 9.18 -5.19
N PRO A 43 9.26 9.54 -6.00
CA PRO A 43 9.13 9.41 -7.45
C PRO A 43 9.14 7.95 -7.87
N GLY A 44 8.42 7.66 -8.93
CA GLY A 44 8.37 6.33 -9.49
C GLY A 44 6.95 5.86 -9.70
N ARG A 45 6.83 4.60 -10.11
CA ARG A 45 5.54 3.99 -10.33
C ARG A 45 4.94 3.53 -9.01
N GLY A 46 3.74 3.99 -8.70
CA GLY A 46 3.07 3.64 -7.46
C GLY A 46 1.97 2.60 -7.65
N ALA A 47 1.78 1.79 -6.62
CA ALA A 47 0.65 0.87 -6.53
C ALA A 47 0.17 0.89 -5.09
N TYR A 48 -1.11 0.59 -4.89
CA TYR A 48 -1.74 0.73 -3.59
C TYR A 48 -2.34 -0.58 -3.12
N ILE A 49 -2.29 -0.80 -1.82
CA ILE A 49 -3.05 -1.88 -1.17
C ILE A 49 -3.74 -1.30 0.07
N ALA A 50 -4.82 -1.94 0.49
CA ALA A 50 -5.52 -1.51 1.69
C ALA A 50 -4.61 -1.60 2.92
N LEU A 51 -4.85 -0.73 3.88
CA LEU A 51 -4.12 -0.75 5.15
C LEU A 51 -4.72 -1.85 6.03
N ASP A 52 -4.40 -3.07 5.69
CA ASP A 52 -4.93 -4.27 6.33
C ASP A 52 -3.86 -5.35 6.23
N VAL A 53 -3.47 -5.89 7.39
CA VAL A 53 -2.40 -6.89 7.43
C VAL A 53 -2.75 -8.14 6.62
N GLN A 54 -4.03 -8.50 6.58
CA GLN A 54 -4.45 -9.66 5.79
C GLN A 54 -4.24 -9.41 4.30
N VAL A 55 -4.50 -8.20 3.84
CA VAL A 55 -4.25 -7.82 2.44
C VAL A 55 -2.75 -7.84 2.14
N ALA A 56 -1.94 -7.34 3.07
CA ALA A 56 -0.48 -7.35 2.90
C ALA A 56 0.07 -8.78 2.83
N GLN A 57 -0.46 -9.66 3.67
CA GLN A 57 -0.05 -11.08 3.63
C GLN A 57 -0.47 -11.75 2.34
N ARG A 58 -1.65 -11.41 1.85
CA ARG A 58 -2.11 -11.93 0.56
C ARG A 58 -1.22 -11.44 -0.58
N ALA A 59 -0.81 -10.18 -0.52
CA ALA A 59 0.12 -9.64 -1.52
C ALA A 59 1.43 -10.43 -1.51
N LYS A 60 1.92 -10.79 -0.35
CA LYS A 60 3.13 -11.61 -0.22
C LYS A 60 2.93 -12.98 -0.85
N GLN A 61 1.82 -13.64 -0.52
CA GLN A 61 1.55 -14.99 -1.02
C GLN A 61 1.38 -15.01 -2.54
N GLU A 62 0.71 -14.01 -3.08
CA GLU A 62 0.40 -13.95 -4.50
C GLU A 62 1.45 -13.21 -5.31
N LYS A 63 2.44 -12.63 -4.61
CA LYS A 63 3.48 -11.82 -5.26
C LYS A 63 2.87 -10.73 -6.12
N THR A 64 1.92 -10.03 -5.56
CA THR A 64 1.12 -9.05 -6.29
C THR A 64 1.96 -7.94 -6.89
N PHE A 65 2.97 -7.46 -6.17
CA PHE A 65 3.83 -6.38 -6.69
C PHE A 65 4.80 -6.86 -7.76
N ASP A 66 5.18 -8.14 -7.74
CA ASP A 66 5.95 -8.71 -8.85
C ASP A 66 5.16 -8.55 -10.15
N LYS A 67 3.88 -8.88 -10.10
CA LYS A 67 3.01 -8.77 -11.27
C LYS A 67 2.74 -7.32 -11.64
N ALA A 68 2.48 -6.48 -10.64
CA ALA A 68 2.11 -5.09 -10.89
C ALA A 68 3.25 -4.30 -11.52
N PHE A 69 4.47 -4.55 -11.08
CA PHE A 69 5.64 -3.81 -11.56
C PHE A 69 6.40 -4.55 -12.67
N GLY A 70 6.04 -5.80 -12.93
CA GLY A 70 6.71 -6.58 -13.96
C GLY A 70 8.16 -6.91 -13.65
N ILE A 71 8.51 -7.00 -12.37
CA ILE A 71 9.86 -7.34 -11.93
C ILE A 71 9.75 -8.34 -10.78
N LYS A 72 10.89 -8.95 -10.44
CA LYS A 72 10.94 -9.83 -9.28
C LYS A 72 11.16 -8.99 -8.04
N VAL A 73 10.19 -9.06 -7.13
CA VAL A 73 10.27 -8.37 -5.85
C VAL A 73 10.72 -9.38 -4.79
N GLY A 74 11.73 -9.03 -4.01
CA GLY A 74 12.27 -9.93 -3.02
C GLY A 74 11.31 -10.21 -1.87
N ALA A 75 11.44 -11.40 -1.27
CA ALA A 75 10.64 -11.77 -0.11
C ALA A 75 10.88 -10.81 1.06
N ASP A 76 12.09 -10.28 1.19
CA ASP A 76 12.41 -9.33 2.24
C ASP A 76 11.52 -8.10 2.19
N PHE A 77 11.22 -7.61 0.99
CA PHE A 77 10.31 -6.48 0.85
C PHE A 77 8.91 -6.82 1.35
N TYR A 78 8.41 -7.99 0.98
CA TYR A 78 7.07 -8.38 1.42
C TYR A 78 6.98 -8.52 2.93
N ASP A 79 8.02 -9.06 3.56
CA ASP A 79 8.07 -9.16 5.01
C ASP A 79 8.06 -7.78 5.65
N GLU A 80 8.82 -6.85 5.09
CA GLU A 80 8.87 -5.48 5.55
C GLU A 80 7.52 -4.79 5.38
N LEU A 81 6.86 -5.05 4.25
CA LEU A 81 5.53 -4.50 3.98
C LEU A 81 4.51 -4.99 4.99
N VAL A 82 4.50 -6.29 5.27
CA VAL A 82 3.57 -6.86 6.25
C VAL A 82 3.81 -6.23 7.61
N ALA A 83 5.06 -6.11 8.03
CA ALA A 83 5.39 -5.51 9.31
C ALA A 83 4.96 -4.04 9.37
N TYR A 84 5.19 -3.29 8.30
CA TYR A 84 4.78 -1.90 8.23
C TYR A 84 3.26 -1.77 8.35
N VAL A 85 2.52 -2.56 7.60
CA VAL A 85 1.06 -2.50 7.60
C VAL A 85 0.52 -2.88 8.97
N ASP A 86 1.06 -3.93 9.56
CA ASP A 86 0.65 -4.37 10.89
C ASP A 86 0.82 -3.25 11.92
N HIS A 87 1.96 -2.59 11.88
CA HIS A 87 2.26 -1.49 12.80
C HIS A 87 1.30 -0.31 12.58
N GLN A 88 1.08 0.08 11.34
CA GLN A 88 0.21 1.21 11.03
C GLN A 88 -1.25 0.89 11.32
N GLN A 89 -1.68 -0.32 11.06
CA GLN A 89 -3.04 -0.73 11.37
C GLN A 89 -3.29 -0.69 12.88
N ALA A 90 -2.34 -1.17 13.66
CA ALA A 90 -2.45 -1.13 15.11
C ALA A 90 -2.54 0.31 15.61
N ARG A 91 -1.74 1.21 15.07
CA ARG A 91 -1.81 2.62 15.44
C ARG A 91 -3.15 3.22 15.10
N LYS A 92 -3.68 2.90 13.94
CA LYS A 92 -4.97 3.40 13.51
C LYS A 92 -6.08 2.92 14.44
N GLU A 93 -6.02 1.67 14.85
CA GLU A 93 -7.01 1.11 15.78
C GLU A 93 -6.93 1.76 17.16
N LEU A 94 -5.72 2.09 17.61
CA LEU A 94 -5.54 2.69 18.92
C LEU A 94 -5.89 4.17 18.96
N PHE A 95 -5.65 4.90 17.87
CA PHE A 95 -5.76 6.35 17.87
C PHE A 95 -6.68 6.91 16.80
N GLY A 96 -6.96 6.12 15.80
CA GLY A 96 -7.56 6.62 14.57
C GLY A 96 -9.04 6.94 14.65
N ASN A 97 -9.70 6.54 15.71
CA ASN A 97 -11.14 6.75 15.84
C ASN A 97 -11.48 7.94 16.71
N ASP A 98 -10.50 8.74 16.98
CA ASP A 98 -10.70 9.91 17.81
C ASP A 98 -11.27 11.07 17.04
N ALA A 99 -11.97 10.78 16.06
CA ALA A 99 -12.51 11.84 15.24
C ALA A 99 -13.27 12.86 16.08
#